data_77544af7eba0dc302f15e068a97e3227
#
_entry.id   77544af7eba0dc302f15e068a97e3227
#
_cell.length_a   1.000
_cell.length_b   1.000
_cell.length_c   1.000
_cell.angle_alpha   90.00
_cell.angle_beta   90.00
_cell.angle_gamma   90.00
#
_symmetry.space_group_name_H-M   'P 1'
#
loop_
_entity.id
_entity.type
_entity.pdbx_description
1 polymer ?
#
loop_
_entity_poly.entity_id
_entity_poly.type
_entity_poly.pdbx_seq_one_letter_code
_entity_poly.pdbx_strand_id
1 'polypeptide(L)'
;MEHVVKDARDETATGESLAEARVFIPISLGNHYYSSEVLSALLSHFIAESQCSVIFLCDRLRYLSYRIRGETHEARIVTNIRLQLEQMNRTLVNLGLNSHSNVRVVDWSFMQDDPRYAGVVASLERLVEEDSWAQQQTDRYVAQFAVRFGGFDVPLHEDSIRLQRQYLVEETALSLYMTEVRGFNVEVYRKGMGFVDDLYSNRATELMSLLGKPALERRFISLEHWLDRVKARTSSKSRSCLTVATVSRPVQA
;
A
#
# COMPACT_ATOMS: atom_id res chain seq x y z
N MET A 1 3.26 25.63 -13.13
CA MET A 1 3.79 25.02 -11.90
C MET A 1 3.86 23.54 -12.16
N GLU A 2 5.05 22.98 -12.27
CA GLU A 2 5.23 21.53 -12.41
C GLU A 2 4.84 20.87 -11.10
N HIS A 3 3.77 20.08 -11.12
CA HIS A 3 3.40 19.21 -10.00
C HIS A 3 4.33 18.01 -10.04
N VAL A 4 5.40 18.10 -9.28
CA VAL A 4 6.32 17.00 -9.11
C VAL A 4 5.63 15.97 -8.19
N VAL A 5 5.09 14.91 -8.78
CA VAL A 5 4.97 13.65 -8.05
C VAL A 5 6.41 13.26 -7.73
N LYS A 6 6.86 13.60 -6.56
CA LYS A 6 8.17 13.15 -6.09
C LYS A 6 8.09 11.64 -5.97
N ASP A 7 8.51 10.96 -7.03
CA ASP A 7 8.65 9.53 -7.05
C ASP A 7 9.75 9.18 -6.04
N ALA A 8 9.34 8.73 -4.87
CA ALA A 8 10.25 8.33 -3.79
C ALA A 8 11.16 7.14 -4.19
N ARG A 9 11.21 6.79 -5.50
CA ARG A 9 12.17 5.83 -6.03
C ARG A 9 13.60 6.25 -5.73
N ASP A 10 13.87 7.56 -5.60
CA ASP A 10 15.21 8.09 -5.33
C ASP A 10 15.42 8.62 -3.92
N GLU A 11 14.41 9.06 -3.20
CA GLU A 11 14.60 9.86 -1.96
C GLU A 11 14.89 9.02 -0.70
N THR A 12 14.43 7.76 -0.60
CA THR A 12 14.88 6.88 0.50
C THR A 12 16.34 6.40 0.31
N ALA A 13 16.95 6.67 -0.85
CA ALA A 13 18.39 6.53 -1.04
C ALA A 13 19.18 7.68 -0.40
N THR A 14 18.57 8.82 -0.12
CA THR A 14 19.21 10.04 0.39
C THR A 14 19.27 10.15 1.91
N GLY A 15 18.76 9.14 2.66
CA GLY A 15 18.88 9.14 4.13
C GLY A 15 17.97 10.17 4.82
N GLU A 16 16.87 10.60 4.20
CA GLU A 16 15.88 11.41 4.89
C GLU A 16 15.30 10.66 6.08
N SER A 17 15.34 11.31 7.24
CA SER A 17 14.80 10.80 8.49
C SER A 17 13.30 10.59 8.38
N LEU A 18 12.79 9.45 8.86
CA LEU A 18 11.37 9.20 9.06
C LEU A 18 10.86 9.80 10.39
N ALA A 19 11.71 10.45 11.18
CA ALA A 19 11.37 10.92 12.53
C ALA A 19 10.15 11.85 12.58
N GLU A 20 9.89 12.61 11.51
CA GLU A 20 8.72 13.47 11.39
C GLU A 20 7.60 12.87 10.51
N ALA A 21 7.84 11.67 9.98
CA ALA A 21 6.90 11.04 9.07
C ALA A 21 5.68 10.47 9.82
N ARG A 22 4.51 10.69 9.24
CA ARG A 22 3.28 9.99 9.58
C ARG A 22 3.04 8.91 8.54
N VAL A 23 3.25 7.65 8.92
CA VAL A 23 3.33 6.52 7.98
C VAL A 23 2.01 5.77 7.92
N PHE A 24 1.52 5.54 6.72
CA PHE A 24 0.36 4.72 6.41
C PHE A 24 0.80 3.43 5.71
N ILE A 25 0.40 2.28 6.24
CA ILE A 25 0.81 0.95 5.76
C ILE A 25 -0.45 0.13 5.49
N PRO A 26 -1.00 0.12 4.27
CA PRO A 26 -2.10 -0.78 3.93
C PRO A 26 -1.59 -2.21 3.75
N ILE A 27 -2.22 -3.16 4.43
CA ILE A 27 -1.91 -4.60 4.34
C ILE A 27 -3.10 -5.33 3.70
N SER A 28 -2.87 -5.90 2.52
CA SER A 28 -3.83 -6.77 1.86
C SER A 28 -3.92 -8.12 2.57
N LEU A 29 -5.05 -8.40 3.21
CA LEU A 29 -5.30 -9.65 3.93
C LEU A 29 -5.21 -10.87 3.00
N GLY A 30 -4.59 -11.95 3.50
CA GLY A 30 -4.39 -13.18 2.75
C GLY A 30 -3.39 -13.06 1.59
N ASN A 31 -2.63 -11.99 1.53
CA ASN A 31 -1.52 -11.86 0.59
C ASN A 31 -0.24 -12.45 1.21
N HIS A 32 0.28 -13.51 0.60
CA HIS A 32 1.50 -14.21 1.07
C HIS A 32 2.77 -13.34 1.06
N TYR A 33 2.74 -12.19 0.38
CA TYR A 33 3.84 -11.24 0.43
C TYR A 33 4.13 -10.75 1.85
N TYR A 34 3.11 -10.56 2.69
CA TYR A 34 3.26 -10.10 4.06
C TYR A 34 3.65 -11.26 5.00
N SER A 35 4.81 -11.87 4.72
CA SER A 35 5.45 -12.86 5.59
C SER A 35 5.93 -12.21 6.90
N SER A 36 6.25 -13.05 7.90
CA SER A 36 6.82 -12.55 9.17
C SER A 36 8.10 -11.74 8.97
N GLU A 37 8.93 -12.09 7.97
CA GLU A 37 10.15 -11.36 7.62
C GLU A 37 9.82 -9.93 7.12
N VAL A 38 8.86 -9.81 6.19
CA VAL A 38 8.42 -8.51 5.65
C VAL A 38 7.78 -7.66 6.74
N LEU A 39 6.92 -8.25 7.57
CA LEU A 39 6.29 -7.55 8.67
C LEU A 39 7.30 -7.09 9.73
N SER A 40 8.30 -7.92 10.06
CA SER A 40 9.39 -7.55 10.96
C SER A 40 10.20 -6.36 10.41
N ALA A 41 10.48 -6.35 9.11
CA ALA A 41 11.15 -5.23 8.45
C ALA A 41 10.31 -3.95 8.49
N LEU A 42 8.99 -4.04 8.31
CA LEU A 42 8.06 -2.91 8.46
C LEU A 42 8.10 -2.33 9.88
N LEU A 43 8.03 -3.19 10.92
CA LEU A 43 8.06 -2.76 12.32
C LEU A 43 9.39 -2.08 12.66
N SER A 44 10.52 -2.68 12.27
CA SER A 44 11.84 -2.21 12.67
C SER A 44 12.31 -0.94 11.96
N HIS A 45 11.84 -0.68 10.73
CA HIS A 45 12.28 0.49 9.96
C HIS A 45 11.24 1.59 9.88
N PHE A 46 10.02 1.26 9.41
CA PHE A 46 9.03 2.31 9.15
C PHE A 46 8.32 2.73 10.42
N ILE A 47 8.01 1.79 11.31
CA ILE A 47 7.28 2.09 12.53
C ILE A 47 8.21 2.61 13.61
N ALA A 48 9.35 1.95 13.83
CA ALA A 48 10.29 2.36 14.88
C ALA A 48 10.86 3.76 14.66
N GLU A 49 11.05 4.18 13.40
CA GLU A 49 11.66 5.45 13.05
C GLU A 49 10.66 6.58 12.79
N SER A 50 9.35 6.30 12.66
CA SER A 50 8.34 7.30 12.33
C SER A 50 7.78 8.01 13.55
N GLN A 51 7.26 9.24 13.35
CA GLN A 51 6.53 9.97 14.38
C GLN A 51 5.27 9.24 14.81
N CYS A 52 4.48 8.79 13.85
CA CYS A 52 3.33 7.94 14.10
C CYS A 52 3.03 7.07 12.88
N SER A 53 2.47 5.89 13.12
CA SER A 53 2.13 4.95 12.07
C SER A 53 0.72 4.39 12.22
N VAL A 54 0.12 4.07 11.08
CA VAL A 54 -1.11 3.27 11.02
C VAL A 54 -0.87 2.08 10.11
N ILE A 55 -1.05 0.87 10.66
CA ILE A 55 -1.20 -0.35 9.87
C ILE A 55 -2.69 -0.52 9.60
N PHE A 56 -3.07 -0.51 8.33
CA PHE A 56 -4.45 -0.65 7.91
C PHE A 56 -4.69 -2.03 7.31
N LEU A 57 -5.52 -2.84 7.98
CA LEU A 57 -5.89 -4.17 7.51
C LEU A 57 -7.05 -4.04 6.52
N CYS A 58 -6.79 -4.28 5.24
CA CYS A 58 -7.72 -4.04 4.13
C CYS A 58 -8.79 -5.14 4.03
N ASP A 59 -9.63 -5.28 5.07
CA ASP A 59 -10.69 -6.30 5.16
C ASP A 59 -11.81 -6.09 4.14
N ARG A 60 -12.24 -4.86 3.90
CA ARG A 60 -13.24 -4.50 2.89
C ARG A 60 -12.76 -4.84 1.47
N LEU A 61 -11.51 -4.50 1.13
CA LEU A 61 -10.94 -4.86 -0.16
C LEU A 61 -10.79 -6.38 -0.30
N ARG A 62 -10.53 -7.07 0.81
CA ARG A 62 -10.52 -8.53 0.84
C ARG A 62 -11.91 -9.11 0.59
N TYR A 63 -12.95 -8.53 1.18
CA TYR A 63 -14.34 -8.89 0.89
C TYR A 63 -14.67 -8.77 -0.61
N LEU A 64 -14.35 -7.62 -1.21
CA LEU A 64 -14.55 -7.42 -2.65
C LEU A 64 -13.77 -8.43 -3.49
N SER A 65 -12.54 -8.77 -3.09
CA SER A 65 -11.73 -9.80 -3.76
C SER A 65 -12.40 -11.19 -3.76
N TYR A 66 -13.08 -11.59 -2.68
CA TYR A 66 -13.85 -12.82 -2.65
C TYR A 66 -15.04 -12.74 -3.61
N ARG A 67 -15.78 -11.62 -3.60
CA ARG A 67 -16.95 -11.42 -4.47
C ARG A 67 -16.54 -11.40 -5.95
N ILE A 68 -15.46 -10.76 -6.31
CA ILE A 68 -14.90 -10.74 -7.68
C ILE A 68 -14.56 -12.16 -8.16
N ARG A 69 -14.10 -13.03 -7.28
CA ARG A 69 -13.81 -14.45 -7.58
C ARG A 69 -15.02 -15.36 -7.59
N GLY A 70 -16.22 -14.80 -7.48
CA GLY A 70 -17.48 -15.54 -7.54
C GLY A 70 -17.91 -16.20 -6.23
N GLU A 71 -17.25 -15.91 -5.10
CA GLU A 71 -17.76 -16.38 -3.82
C GLU A 71 -19.02 -15.58 -3.43
N THR A 72 -20.14 -16.28 -3.27
CA THR A 72 -21.43 -15.67 -2.96
C THR A 72 -21.91 -15.94 -1.54
N HIS A 73 -21.26 -16.85 -0.83
CA HIS A 73 -21.68 -17.26 0.51
C HIS A 73 -21.19 -16.28 1.57
N GLU A 74 -22.01 -15.29 1.88
CA GLU A 74 -21.70 -14.15 2.76
C GLU A 74 -21.06 -14.56 4.10
N ALA A 75 -21.71 -15.48 4.83
CA ALA A 75 -21.21 -15.92 6.14
C ALA A 75 -19.81 -16.56 6.06
N ARG A 76 -19.50 -17.25 4.95
CA ARG A 76 -18.18 -17.84 4.71
C ARG A 76 -17.14 -16.76 4.45
N ILE A 77 -17.46 -15.75 3.64
CA ILE A 77 -16.58 -14.61 3.36
C ILE A 77 -16.23 -13.90 4.67
N VAL A 78 -17.23 -13.51 5.46
CA VAL A 78 -17.06 -12.79 6.73
C VAL A 78 -16.23 -13.61 7.71
N THR A 79 -16.50 -14.92 7.84
CA THR A 79 -15.75 -15.82 8.72
C THR A 79 -14.28 -15.89 8.30
N ASN A 80 -14.00 -16.06 7.00
CA ASN A 80 -12.63 -16.13 6.49
C ASN A 80 -11.85 -14.81 6.72
N ILE A 81 -12.50 -13.67 6.51
CA ILE A 81 -11.89 -12.36 6.74
C ILE A 81 -11.56 -12.20 8.23
N ARG A 82 -12.49 -12.53 9.13
CA ARG A 82 -12.25 -12.47 10.58
C ARG A 82 -11.07 -13.32 10.99
N LEU A 83 -10.97 -14.55 10.50
CA LEU A 83 -9.82 -15.42 10.77
C LEU A 83 -8.50 -14.83 10.26
N GLN A 84 -8.49 -14.19 9.09
CA GLN A 84 -7.31 -13.52 8.55
C GLN A 84 -6.91 -12.28 9.37
N LEU A 85 -7.88 -11.49 9.83
CA LEU A 85 -7.65 -10.36 10.75
C LEU A 85 -7.03 -10.83 12.06
N GLU A 86 -7.61 -11.87 12.69
CA GLU A 86 -7.09 -12.43 13.95
C GLU A 86 -5.68 -13.00 13.77
N GLN A 87 -5.41 -13.68 12.64
CA GLN A 87 -4.09 -14.22 12.33
C GLN A 87 -3.06 -13.10 12.12
N MET A 88 -3.41 -12.06 11.36
CA MET A 88 -2.52 -10.92 11.11
C MET A 88 -2.20 -10.18 12.43
N ASN A 89 -3.22 -9.88 13.24
CA ASN A 89 -3.03 -9.24 14.54
C ASN A 89 -2.11 -10.07 15.45
N ARG A 90 -2.33 -11.38 15.56
CA ARG A 90 -1.44 -12.28 16.32
C ARG A 90 0.00 -12.25 15.80
N THR A 91 0.17 -12.26 14.48
CA THR A 91 1.51 -12.18 13.87
C THR A 91 2.20 -10.87 14.22
N LEU A 92 1.53 -9.73 14.09
CA LEU A 92 2.08 -8.41 14.44
C LEU A 92 2.47 -8.32 15.92
N VAL A 93 1.62 -8.83 16.81
CA VAL A 93 1.90 -8.87 18.26
C VAL A 93 3.12 -9.75 18.56
N ASN A 94 3.22 -10.94 17.96
CA ASN A 94 4.35 -11.84 18.13
C ASN A 94 5.67 -11.25 17.59
N LEU A 95 5.59 -10.36 16.60
CA LEU A 95 6.75 -9.62 16.07
C LEU A 95 7.11 -8.37 16.87
N GLY A 96 6.43 -8.11 18.01
CA GLY A 96 6.75 -7.01 18.89
C GLY A 96 5.98 -5.71 18.64
N LEU A 97 4.83 -5.75 17.96
CA LEU A 97 4.00 -4.55 17.73
C LEU A 97 3.76 -3.76 19.03
N ASN A 98 3.51 -4.45 20.15
CA ASN A 98 3.20 -3.84 21.44
C ASN A 98 4.38 -3.04 22.05
N SER A 99 5.60 -3.19 21.53
CA SER A 99 6.75 -2.38 21.95
C SER A 99 6.78 -0.99 21.33
N HIS A 100 5.90 -0.73 20.34
CA HIS A 100 5.81 0.53 19.63
C HIS A 100 4.57 1.32 20.07
N SER A 101 4.75 2.41 20.80
CA SER A 101 3.64 3.27 21.27
C SER A 101 3.08 4.21 20.19
N ASN A 102 3.82 4.37 19.08
CA ASN A 102 3.51 5.28 17.98
C ASN A 102 2.71 4.63 16.84
N VAL A 103 2.27 3.38 16.99
CA VAL A 103 1.54 2.65 15.95
C VAL A 103 0.12 2.27 16.39
N ARG A 104 -0.81 2.29 15.43
CA ARG A 104 -2.16 1.73 15.57
C ARG A 104 -2.40 0.72 14.46
N VAL A 105 -3.07 -0.38 14.80
CA VAL A 105 -3.64 -1.31 13.81
C VAL A 105 -5.12 -1.04 13.73
N VAL A 106 -5.61 -0.81 12.54
CA VAL A 106 -7.03 -0.50 12.26
C VAL A 106 -7.51 -1.30 11.06
N ASP A 107 -8.81 -1.44 10.91
CA ASP A 107 -9.49 -2.00 9.76
C ASP A 107 -10.47 -0.98 9.15
N TRP A 108 -11.35 -1.43 8.27
CA TRP A 108 -12.28 -0.53 7.58
C TRP A 108 -13.26 0.19 8.51
N SER A 109 -13.58 -0.39 9.69
CA SER A 109 -14.45 0.25 10.68
C SER A 109 -13.90 1.59 11.18
N PHE A 110 -12.59 1.81 11.07
CA PHE A 110 -11.94 3.08 11.43
C PHE A 110 -12.44 4.28 10.62
N MET A 111 -12.92 4.06 9.41
CA MET A 111 -13.29 5.15 8.49
C MET A 111 -14.66 5.02 7.84
N GLN A 112 -15.32 3.86 7.92
CA GLN A 112 -16.58 3.59 7.20
C GLN A 112 -17.69 4.59 7.53
N ASP A 113 -17.72 5.10 8.77
CA ASP A 113 -18.71 6.04 9.26
C ASP A 113 -18.22 7.51 9.22
N ASP A 114 -17.01 7.78 8.70
CA ASP A 114 -16.51 9.14 8.53
C ASP A 114 -17.09 9.76 7.25
N PRO A 115 -17.88 10.87 7.35
CA PRO A 115 -18.48 11.51 6.17
C PRO A 115 -17.43 12.03 5.18
N ARG A 116 -16.21 12.31 5.65
CA ARG A 116 -15.11 12.74 4.76
C ARG A 116 -14.64 11.60 3.87
N TYR A 117 -14.59 10.35 4.40
CA TYR A 117 -14.30 9.18 3.58
C TYR A 117 -15.38 8.96 2.53
N ALA A 118 -16.66 9.01 2.93
CA ALA A 118 -17.78 8.90 2.00
C ALA A 118 -17.72 10.01 0.91
N GLY A 119 -17.32 11.23 1.28
CA GLY A 119 -17.09 12.33 0.35
C GLY A 119 -15.97 12.04 -0.67
N VAL A 120 -14.87 11.42 -0.24
CA VAL A 120 -13.76 11.01 -1.14
C VAL A 120 -14.25 9.95 -2.13
N VAL A 121 -14.98 8.93 -1.65
CA VAL A 121 -15.55 7.88 -2.51
C VAL A 121 -16.47 8.49 -3.56
N ALA A 122 -17.46 9.29 -3.14
CA ALA A 122 -18.41 9.93 -4.06
C ALA A 122 -17.72 10.85 -5.10
N SER A 123 -16.64 11.51 -4.69
CA SER A 123 -15.86 12.37 -5.59
C SER A 123 -15.11 11.57 -6.65
N LEU A 124 -14.54 10.42 -6.26
CA LEU A 124 -13.86 9.51 -7.18
C LEU A 124 -14.84 8.83 -8.13
N GLU A 125 -16.00 8.38 -7.64
CA GLU A 125 -17.06 7.82 -8.48
C GLU A 125 -17.47 8.81 -9.56
N ARG A 126 -17.72 10.06 -9.18
CA ARG A 126 -18.03 11.15 -10.13
C ARG A 126 -16.91 11.37 -11.12
N LEU A 127 -15.65 11.43 -10.67
CA LEU A 127 -14.50 11.59 -11.57
C LEU A 127 -14.43 10.45 -12.60
N VAL A 128 -14.64 9.21 -12.18
CA VAL A 128 -14.63 8.04 -13.07
C VAL A 128 -15.82 8.07 -14.04
N GLU A 129 -16.95 8.63 -13.65
CA GLU A 129 -18.13 8.73 -14.51
C GLU A 129 -18.06 9.89 -15.50
N GLU A 130 -17.52 11.04 -15.12
CA GLU A 130 -17.56 12.29 -15.90
C GLU A 130 -16.26 12.54 -16.72
N ASP A 131 -15.10 12.06 -16.25
CA ASP A 131 -13.82 12.23 -16.94
C ASP A 131 -13.48 11.04 -17.84
N SER A 132 -13.45 11.25 -19.14
CA SER A 132 -13.23 10.20 -20.15
C SER A 132 -11.87 9.50 -19.99
N TRP A 133 -10.83 10.21 -19.54
CA TRP A 133 -9.53 9.63 -19.28
C TRP A 133 -9.58 8.72 -18.06
N ALA A 134 -10.19 9.17 -16.94
CA ALA A 134 -10.35 8.37 -15.72
C ALA A 134 -11.18 7.11 -15.98
N GLN A 135 -12.24 7.23 -16.76
CA GLN A 135 -13.05 6.10 -17.22
C GLN A 135 -12.20 5.09 -18.01
N GLN A 136 -11.45 5.55 -19.01
CA GLN A 136 -10.58 4.69 -19.82
C GLN A 136 -9.50 4.00 -18.98
N GLN A 137 -8.87 4.70 -18.03
CA GLN A 137 -7.91 4.08 -17.13
C GLN A 137 -8.57 3.04 -16.23
N THR A 138 -9.73 3.34 -15.65
CA THR A 138 -10.51 2.39 -14.85
C THR A 138 -10.78 1.12 -15.65
N ASP A 139 -11.27 1.23 -16.87
CA ASP A 139 -11.54 0.07 -17.74
C ASP A 139 -10.27 -0.73 -18.04
N ARG A 140 -9.15 -0.05 -18.29
CA ARG A 140 -7.84 -0.70 -18.48
C ARG A 140 -7.42 -1.51 -17.25
N TYR A 141 -7.54 -0.93 -16.05
CA TYR A 141 -7.18 -1.63 -14.81
C TYR A 141 -8.14 -2.77 -14.52
N VAL A 142 -9.44 -2.61 -14.74
CA VAL A 142 -10.44 -3.68 -14.63
C VAL A 142 -10.09 -4.84 -15.55
N ALA A 143 -9.73 -4.57 -16.81
CA ALA A 143 -9.32 -5.61 -17.75
C ALA A 143 -8.04 -6.35 -17.28
N GLN A 144 -7.06 -5.63 -16.72
CA GLN A 144 -5.84 -6.25 -16.14
C GLN A 144 -6.15 -7.11 -14.91
N PHE A 145 -7.09 -6.69 -14.06
CA PHE A 145 -7.54 -7.48 -12.91
C PHE A 145 -8.22 -8.77 -13.35
N ALA A 146 -9.07 -8.71 -14.38
CA ALA A 146 -9.72 -9.88 -14.93
C ALA A 146 -8.73 -10.97 -15.33
N VAL A 147 -7.66 -10.58 -16.02
CA VAL A 147 -6.59 -11.51 -16.42
C VAL A 147 -5.90 -12.14 -15.20
N ARG A 148 -5.70 -11.38 -14.13
CA ARG A 148 -5.04 -11.87 -12.90
C ARG A 148 -5.88 -12.84 -12.07
N PHE A 149 -7.19 -12.65 -12.04
CA PHE A 149 -8.08 -13.38 -11.14
C PHE A 149 -8.93 -14.46 -11.81
N GLY A 150 -9.19 -14.35 -13.12
CA GLY A 150 -10.12 -15.24 -13.82
C GLY A 150 -9.48 -16.24 -14.77
N GLY A 151 -8.21 -16.06 -15.14
CA GLY A 151 -7.67 -16.75 -16.32
C GLY A 151 -8.29 -16.20 -17.62
N PHE A 152 -7.76 -16.59 -18.78
CA PHE A 152 -8.18 -16.05 -20.08
C PHE A 152 -9.58 -16.47 -20.54
N ASP A 153 -10.22 -17.44 -19.87
CA ASP A 153 -11.42 -18.13 -20.37
C ASP A 153 -12.73 -17.83 -19.61
N VAL A 154 -12.71 -16.94 -18.60
CA VAL A 154 -13.94 -16.59 -17.87
C VAL A 154 -14.54 -15.31 -18.47
N PRO A 155 -15.74 -15.36 -19.09
CA PRO A 155 -16.43 -14.15 -19.49
C PRO A 155 -16.62 -13.24 -18.29
N LEU A 156 -16.23 -11.97 -18.41
CA LEU A 156 -16.48 -10.98 -17.37
C LEU A 156 -17.98 -10.74 -17.29
N HIS A 157 -18.63 -11.25 -16.25
CA HIS A 157 -19.98 -10.88 -15.94
C HIS A 157 -20.03 -9.40 -15.56
N GLU A 158 -21.09 -8.68 -15.91
CA GLU A 158 -21.29 -7.27 -15.55
C GLU A 158 -21.09 -7.03 -14.06
N ASP A 159 -21.58 -7.94 -13.21
CA ASP A 159 -21.35 -7.88 -11.76
C ASP A 159 -19.86 -7.93 -11.38
N SER A 160 -19.07 -8.74 -12.06
CA SER A 160 -17.61 -8.80 -11.81
C SER A 160 -16.93 -7.51 -12.18
N ILE A 161 -17.29 -6.90 -13.32
CA ILE A 161 -16.77 -5.60 -13.78
C ILE A 161 -17.13 -4.51 -12.76
N ARG A 162 -18.38 -4.46 -12.33
CA ARG A 162 -18.87 -3.51 -11.33
C ARG A 162 -18.12 -3.64 -10.01
N LEU A 163 -17.93 -4.87 -9.51
CA LEU A 163 -17.18 -5.12 -8.28
C LEU A 163 -15.68 -4.75 -8.40
N GLN A 164 -15.09 -4.93 -9.57
CA GLN A 164 -13.71 -4.54 -9.82
C GLN A 164 -13.55 -3.02 -9.88
N ARG A 165 -14.48 -2.30 -10.50
CA ARG A 165 -14.52 -0.83 -10.46
C ARG A 165 -14.67 -0.33 -9.02
N GLN A 166 -15.60 -0.92 -8.27
CA GLN A 166 -15.77 -0.61 -6.84
C GLN A 166 -14.49 -0.85 -6.04
N TYR A 167 -13.78 -1.97 -6.30
CA TYR A 167 -12.49 -2.26 -5.66
C TYR A 167 -11.47 -1.15 -5.94
N LEU A 168 -11.31 -0.74 -7.20
CA LEU A 168 -10.37 0.33 -7.58
C LEU A 168 -10.72 1.67 -6.93
N VAL A 169 -12.00 2.03 -6.93
CA VAL A 169 -12.46 3.27 -6.28
C VAL A 169 -12.21 3.23 -4.78
N GLU A 170 -12.56 2.15 -4.09
CA GLU A 170 -12.38 2.03 -2.65
C GLU A 170 -10.89 1.96 -2.25
N GLU A 171 -10.03 1.28 -3.04
CA GLU A 171 -8.57 1.26 -2.82
C GLU A 171 -7.96 2.66 -2.99
N THR A 172 -8.38 3.38 -4.02
CA THR A 172 -7.95 4.76 -4.28
C THR A 172 -8.47 5.71 -3.21
N ALA A 173 -9.73 5.58 -2.81
CA ALA A 173 -10.33 6.39 -1.75
C ALA A 173 -9.62 6.19 -0.41
N LEU A 174 -9.23 4.95 -0.08
CA LEU A 174 -8.43 4.64 1.11
C LEU A 174 -7.10 5.40 1.10
N SER A 175 -6.35 5.33 0.00
CA SER A 175 -5.08 6.05 -0.15
C SER A 175 -5.28 7.57 0.01
N LEU A 176 -6.18 8.17 -0.76
CA LEU A 176 -6.46 9.61 -0.70
C LEU A 176 -6.98 10.06 0.67
N TYR A 177 -7.87 9.29 1.28
CA TYR A 177 -8.37 9.61 2.61
C TYR A 177 -7.26 9.59 3.65
N MET A 178 -6.41 8.57 3.65
CA MET A 178 -5.34 8.47 4.63
C MET A 178 -4.25 9.52 4.40
N THR A 179 -3.86 9.75 3.16
CA THR A 179 -2.79 10.73 2.84
C THR A 179 -3.31 12.16 2.88
N GLU A 180 -4.35 12.48 2.13
CA GLU A 180 -4.78 13.87 1.94
C GLU A 180 -5.73 14.38 3.02
N VAL A 181 -6.58 13.51 3.58
CA VAL A 181 -7.58 13.92 4.58
C VAL A 181 -7.07 13.70 6.00
N ARG A 182 -6.41 12.58 6.27
CA ARG A 182 -5.86 12.24 7.60
C ARG A 182 -4.43 12.73 7.78
N GLY A 183 -3.75 13.16 6.72
CA GLY A 183 -2.43 13.77 6.73
C GLY A 183 -1.30 12.77 7.03
N PHE A 184 -1.41 11.52 6.58
CA PHE A 184 -0.30 10.58 6.55
C PHE A 184 0.55 10.88 5.32
N ASN A 185 1.71 11.49 5.52
CA ASN A 185 2.54 12.01 4.43
C ASN A 185 3.44 10.95 3.77
N VAL A 186 3.50 9.74 4.32
CA VAL A 186 4.23 8.61 3.74
C VAL A 186 3.34 7.39 3.65
N GLU A 187 3.13 6.88 2.45
CA GLU A 187 2.44 5.62 2.20
C GLU A 187 3.44 4.53 1.85
N VAL A 188 3.42 3.42 2.59
CA VAL A 188 4.30 2.26 2.37
C VAL A 188 3.46 1.08 1.94
N TYR A 189 3.59 0.65 0.70
CA TYR A 189 2.85 -0.49 0.17
C TYR A 189 3.76 -1.41 -0.63
N ARG A 190 3.29 -2.62 -0.92
CA ARG A 190 4.06 -3.66 -1.61
C ARG A 190 4.76 -3.11 -2.86
N LYS A 191 4.02 -2.48 -3.75
CA LYS A 191 4.49 -1.84 -4.98
C LYS A 191 3.50 -0.77 -5.41
N GLY A 192 3.86 0.06 -6.40
CA GLY A 192 3.00 1.14 -6.88
C GLY A 192 1.56 0.69 -7.14
N MET A 193 0.62 1.53 -6.74
CA MET A 193 -0.80 1.37 -7.03
C MET A 193 -1.10 2.10 -8.33
N GLY A 194 -0.87 1.43 -9.46
CA GLY A 194 -0.81 2.04 -10.78
C GLY A 194 -1.95 3.01 -11.09
N PHE A 195 -3.21 2.68 -10.73
CA PHE A 195 -4.34 3.59 -10.94
C PHE A 195 -4.23 4.86 -10.08
N VAL A 196 -3.84 4.73 -8.81
CA VAL A 196 -3.61 5.88 -7.91
C VAL A 196 -2.47 6.74 -8.46
N ASP A 197 -1.36 6.12 -8.85
CA ASP A 197 -0.19 6.82 -9.39
C ASP A 197 -0.54 7.56 -10.69
N ASP A 198 -1.34 6.94 -11.57
CA ASP A 198 -1.83 7.55 -12.79
C ASP A 198 -2.74 8.75 -12.52
N LEU A 199 -3.63 8.66 -11.51
CA LEU A 199 -4.49 9.78 -11.10
C LEU A 199 -3.67 10.96 -10.57
N TYR A 200 -2.70 10.72 -9.69
CA TYR A 200 -1.83 11.79 -9.17
C TYR A 200 -1.01 12.44 -10.29
N SER A 201 -0.57 11.67 -11.28
CA SER A 201 0.24 12.17 -12.39
C SER A 201 -0.56 12.95 -13.44
N ASN A 202 -1.83 12.61 -13.68
CA ASN A 202 -2.59 13.11 -14.81
C ASN A 202 -3.85 13.90 -14.42
N ARG A 203 -4.32 13.79 -13.17
CA ARG A 203 -5.55 14.43 -12.65
C ARG A 203 -5.32 15.11 -11.29
N ALA A 204 -4.09 15.53 -11.00
CA ALA A 204 -3.77 16.19 -9.74
C ALA A 204 -4.65 17.44 -9.50
N THR A 205 -4.89 18.24 -10.53
CA THR A 205 -5.72 19.47 -10.44
C THR A 205 -7.17 19.15 -10.08
N GLU A 206 -7.75 18.16 -10.75
CA GLU A 206 -9.10 17.67 -10.48
C GLU A 206 -9.21 17.09 -9.07
N LEU A 207 -8.25 16.25 -8.66
CA LEU A 207 -8.19 15.71 -7.31
C LEU A 207 -8.03 16.79 -6.24
N MET A 208 -7.18 17.79 -6.45
CA MET A 208 -7.04 18.93 -5.54
C MET A 208 -8.38 19.69 -5.39
N SER A 209 -9.08 19.93 -6.50
CA SER A 209 -10.37 20.56 -6.50
C SER A 209 -11.41 19.74 -5.74
N LEU A 210 -11.48 18.44 -6.01
CA LEU A 210 -12.43 17.53 -5.36
C LEU A 210 -12.20 17.40 -3.85
N LEU A 211 -10.94 17.44 -3.41
CA LEU A 211 -10.56 17.32 -2.01
C LEU A 211 -10.48 18.66 -1.27
N GLY A 212 -10.70 19.79 -1.98
CA GLY A 212 -10.58 21.13 -1.40
C GLY A 212 -9.17 21.45 -0.91
N LYS A 213 -8.14 20.93 -1.59
CA LYS A 213 -6.73 21.05 -1.20
C LYS A 213 -5.97 21.99 -2.14
N PRO A 214 -5.01 22.81 -1.60
CA PRO A 214 -4.17 23.68 -2.42
C PRO A 214 -3.09 22.90 -3.20
N ALA A 215 -2.68 21.75 -2.70
CA ALA A 215 -1.72 20.84 -3.31
C ALA A 215 -1.95 19.41 -2.79
N LEU A 216 -1.52 18.42 -3.56
CA LEU A 216 -1.48 17.02 -3.11
C LEU A 216 -0.04 16.69 -2.67
N GLU A 217 0.08 16.10 -1.48
CA GLU A 217 1.36 15.75 -0.87
C GLU A 217 1.37 14.26 -0.55
N ARG A 218 1.69 13.44 -1.54
CA ARG A 218 1.86 12.01 -1.36
C ARG A 218 3.32 11.62 -1.55
N ARG A 219 3.89 10.98 -0.55
CA ARG A 219 5.16 10.28 -0.65
C ARG A 219 4.89 8.78 -0.60
N PHE A 220 5.27 8.08 -1.65
CA PHE A 220 5.04 6.65 -1.78
C PHE A 220 6.35 5.86 -1.70
N ILE A 221 6.39 4.79 -0.88
CA ILE A 221 7.52 3.89 -0.76
C ILE A 221 7.11 2.49 -1.20
N SER A 222 7.72 2.00 -2.28
CA SER A 222 7.58 0.60 -2.69
C SER A 222 8.40 -0.30 -1.78
N LEU A 223 7.72 -1.13 -1.00
CA LEU A 223 8.34 -2.06 -0.07
C LEU A 223 9.20 -3.12 -0.78
N GLU A 224 8.79 -3.61 -1.95
CA GLU A 224 9.59 -4.53 -2.76
C GLU A 224 10.94 -3.91 -3.13
N HIS A 225 10.92 -2.71 -3.70
CA HIS A 225 12.15 -2.01 -4.10
C HIS A 225 13.03 -1.64 -2.90
N TRP A 226 12.43 -1.29 -1.76
CA TRP A 226 13.16 -0.97 -0.55
C TRP A 226 13.88 -2.21 0.01
N LEU A 227 13.19 -3.36 0.12
CA LEU A 227 13.77 -4.62 0.59
C LEU A 227 14.90 -5.10 -0.32
N ASP A 228 14.77 -4.98 -1.63
CA ASP A 228 15.82 -5.35 -2.58
C ASP A 228 17.09 -4.51 -2.37
N ARG A 229 16.94 -3.21 -2.12
CA ARG A 229 18.07 -2.32 -1.80
C ARG A 229 18.74 -2.66 -0.47
N VAL A 230 17.96 -2.99 0.56
CA VAL A 230 18.50 -3.42 1.86
C VAL A 230 19.33 -4.70 1.70
N LYS A 231 18.80 -5.70 0.99
CA LYS A 231 19.52 -6.95 0.69
C LYS A 231 20.80 -6.72 -0.10
N ALA A 232 20.78 -5.84 -1.10
CA ALA A 232 21.97 -5.50 -1.89
C ALA A 232 23.06 -4.84 -1.02
N ARG A 233 22.69 -3.91 -0.13
CA ARG A 233 23.63 -3.23 0.79
C ARG A 233 24.26 -4.19 1.81
N THR A 234 23.50 -5.13 2.36
CA THR A 234 24.03 -6.14 3.30
C THR A 234 24.99 -7.10 2.60
N SER A 235 24.68 -7.50 1.35
CA SER A 235 25.54 -8.36 0.54
C SER A 235 26.84 -7.68 0.15
N SER A 236 26.85 -6.36 -0.13
CA SER A 236 28.07 -5.61 -0.46
C SER A 236 28.97 -5.41 0.75
N LYS A 237 28.40 -5.17 1.94
CA LYS A 237 29.15 -5.05 3.20
C LYS A 237 29.83 -6.38 3.60
N SER A 238 29.18 -7.53 3.40
CA SER A 238 29.77 -8.83 3.69
C SER A 238 30.93 -9.17 2.71
N ARG A 239 30.88 -8.71 1.47
CA ARG A 239 32.00 -8.89 0.52
C ARG A 239 33.22 -8.02 0.86
N SER A 240 33.02 -6.79 1.36
CA SER A 240 34.12 -5.93 1.77
C SER A 240 34.81 -6.38 3.07
N CYS A 241 34.14 -7.09 3.96
CA CYS A 241 34.74 -7.67 5.16
C CYS A 241 35.56 -8.94 4.90
N LEU A 242 35.35 -9.63 3.77
CA LEU A 242 36.11 -10.85 3.42
C LEU A 242 37.43 -10.58 2.68
N THR A 243 37.71 -9.34 2.30
CA THR A 243 38.91 -8.96 1.53
C THR A 243 40.08 -8.47 2.40
N VAL A 244 39.99 -8.48 3.73
CA VAL A 244 41.04 -8.00 4.64
C VAL A 244 41.47 -9.10 5.63
N ALA A 245 41.86 -10.25 5.13
CA ALA A 245 42.58 -11.26 5.94
C ALA A 245 43.48 -12.15 5.08
N THR A 246 44.36 -11.55 4.28
CA THR A 246 45.57 -12.21 3.80
C THR A 246 46.76 -11.53 4.48
N VAL A 247 47.01 -11.89 5.74
CA VAL A 247 48.23 -11.57 6.44
C VAL A 247 49.31 -12.51 5.89
N SER A 248 50.20 -11.95 5.10
CA SER A 248 51.43 -12.61 4.65
C SER A 248 52.32 -12.91 5.88
N ARG A 249 52.57 -14.19 6.13
CA ARG A 249 53.64 -14.59 7.07
C ARG A 249 55.00 -14.35 6.42
N PRO A 250 55.95 -13.68 7.09
CA PRO A 250 57.30 -13.62 6.61
C PRO A 250 57.99 -15.00 6.76
N VAL A 251 58.59 -15.49 5.69
CA VAL A 251 59.54 -16.61 5.71
C VAL A 251 60.79 -16.13 6.39
N GLN A 252 61.13 -16.68 7.55
CA GLN A 252 62.47 -16.56 8.13
C GLN A 252 63.39 -17.56 7.45
N ALA A 253 64.51 -17.01 6.96
CA ALA A 253 65.66 -17.78 6.49
C ALA A 253 66.53 -18.26 7.65
#